data_20e078fe0f0f4b59e10f04bbca2500a1
#
_entry.id   20e078fe0f0f4b59e10f04bbca2500a1
#
_cell.length_a   1.000
_cell.length_b   1.000
_cell.length_c   1.000
_cell.angle_alpha   90.00
_cell.angle_beta   90.00
_cell.angle_gamma   90.00
#
_symmetry.space_group_name_H-M   'P 1'
#
loop_
_entity.id
_entity.type
_entity.pdbx_description
1 polymer ?
#
loop_
_entity_poly.entity_id
_entity_poly.type
_entity_poly.pdbx_seq_one_letter_code
_entity_poly.pdbx_strand_id
1 'polypeptide(L)'
;MRINTNVGAINASRNIFVNNMAVENSMRKLSSGLKISRAADDAAGLSIANKLRTQSRSLTQAASNAEQGNAMLQIAEGAAQTIQRIIERQKELITQRDSTGNNSTVSGTLGTEIATLQTESARILADADFQGASVFASLTFQVSDQTANGQVTVNAALTLTSLTATSTLANADTALDAVNSALANIGAGQNVLDYTVQNLKSAVVNVRAAESTIRDVDMAEEMATFTKNNILKEAAQAMLGQANQGSQSILQLLR
;
A
#
# COMPACT_ATOMS: atom_id res chain seq x y z
N MET A 1 19.70 -17.25 -66.53
CA MET A 1 18.56 -16.76 -65.75
C MET A 1 17.55 -17.90 -65.58
N ARG A 2 17.00 -18.08 -64.37
CA ARG A 2 16.02 -19.15 -64.11
C ARG A 2 14.61 -18.52 -64.16
N ILE A 3 13.82 -18.87 -65.18
CA ILE A 3 12.51 -18.29 -65.42
C ILE A 3 11.46 -18.90 -64.47
N ASN A 4 11.60 -20.16 -64.10
CA ASN A 4 10.65 -20.89 -63.27
C ASN A 4 10.79 -20.57 -61.76
N THR A 5 11.85 -19.87 -61.34
CA THR A 5 12.06 -19.53 -59.95
C THR A 5 12.59 -18.09 -59.84
N ASN A 6 11.72 -17.15 -59.49
CA ASN A 6 12.10 -15.76 -59.28
C ASN A 6 12.60 -15.54 -57.83
N VAL A 7 13.95 -15.78 -57.64
CA VAL A 7 14.58 -15.66 -56.31
C VAL A 7 14.48 -14.25 -55.75
N GLY A 8 14.44 -13.20 -56.63
CA GLY A 8 14.24 -11.83 -56.22
C GLY A 8 12.85 -11.58 -55.59
N ALA A 9 11.81 -12.11 -56.23
CA ALA A 9 10.45 -12.02 -55.70
C ALA A 9 10.29 -12.81 -54.36
N ILE A 10 10.90 -14.00 -54.27
CA ILE A 10 10.86 -14.81 -53.03
C ILE A 10 11.56 -14.06 -51.88
N ASN A 11 12.71 -13.45 -52.12
CA ASN A 11 13.41 -12.64 -51.11
C ASN A 11 12.62 -11.40 -50.68
N ALA A 12 12.01 -10.69 -51.67
CA ALA A 12 11.16 -9.55 -51.37
C ALA A 12 9.91 -9.95 -50.56
N SER A 13 9.25 -11.06 -50.91
CA SER A 13 8.14 -11.61 -50.15
C SER A 13 8.51 -11.97 -48.70
N ARG A 14 9.67 -12.60 -48.50
CA ARG A 14 10.21 -12.90 -47.17
C ARG A 14 10.45 -11.63 -46.35
N ASN A 15 11.03 -10.59 -46.98
CA ASN A 15 11.27 -9.32 -46.29
C ASN A 15 9.97 -8.61 -45.94
N ILE A 16 8.94 -8.67 -46.77
CA ILE A 16 7.59 -8.15 -46.44
C ILE A 16 7.04 -8.87 -45.21
N PHE A 17 7.12 -10.20 -45.19
CA PHE A 17 6.63 -10.97 -44.04
C PHE A 17 7.34 -10.60 -42.73
N VAL A 18 8.68 -10.52 -42.74
CA VAL A 18 9.46 -10.14 -41.55
C VAL A 18 9.14 -8.72 -41.10
N ASN A 19 9.08 -7.78 -42.03
CA ASN A 19 8.74 -6.38 -41.71
C ASN A 19 7.30 -6.22 -41.20
N ASN A 20 6.34 -6.97 -41.75
CA ASN A 20 4.98 -6.99 -41.18
C ASN A 20 4.95 -7.47 -39.74
N MET A 21 5.63 -8.56 -39.42
CA MET A 21 5.74 -9.04 -38.04
C MET A 21 6.38 -7.99 -37.11
N ALA A 22 7.40 -7.29 -37.60
CA ALA A 22 8.05 -6.23 -36.83
C ALA A 22 7.11 -5.04 -36.60
N VAL A 23 6.38 -4.60 -37.61
CA VAL A 23 5.36 -3.53 -37.50
C VAL A 23 4.26 -3.92 -36.50
N GLU A 24 3.74 -5.15 -36.56
CA GLU A 24 2.73 -5.63 -35.61
C GLU A 24 3.27 -5.68 -34.18
N ASN A 25 4.53 -6.08 -33.99
CA ASN A 25 5.15 -6.09 -32.68
C ASN A 25 5.29 -4.66 -32.12
N SER A 26 5.82 -3.72 -32.90
CA SER A 26 5.94 -2.32 -32.51
C SER A 26 4.56 -1.71 -32.23
N MET A 27 3.55 -2.03 -33.04
CA MET A 27 2.19 -1.54 -32.84
C MET A 27 1.59 -2.03 -31.50
N ARG A 28 1.84 -3.29 -31.13
CA ARG A 28 1.40 -3.81 -29.81
C ARG A 28 2.08 -3.11 -28.65
N LYS A 29 3.40 -2.88 -28.74
CA LYS A 29 4.16 -2.19 -27.69
C LYS A 29 3.70 -0.74 -27.54
N LEU A 30 3.52 -0.03 -28.65
CA LEU A 30 2.98 1.34 -28.67
C LEU A 30 1.56 1.42 -28.11
N SER A 31 0.70 0.46 -28.44
CA SER A 31 -0.68 0.41 -27.96
C SER A 31 -0.77 0.09 -26.47
N SER A 32 0.13 -0.75 -25.95
CA SER A 32 0.15 -1.14 -24.53
C SER A 32 0.97 -0.20 -23.66
N GLY A 33 1.90 0.58 -24.22
CA GLY A 33 2.90 1.35 -23.50
C GLY A 33 3.99 0.49 -22.86
N LEU A 34 4.01 -0.84 -23.14
CA LEU A 34 4.88 -1.80 -22.48
C LEU A 34 5.89 -2.39 -23.46
N LYS A 35 7.16 -2.41 -23.08
CA LYS A 35 8.24 -3.08 -23.80
C LYS A 35 8.09 -4.60 -23.71
N ILE A 36 7.67 -5.10 -22.54
CA ILE A 36 7.43 -6.52 -22.27
C ILE A 36 5.94 -6.72 -21.98
N SER A 37 5.19 -7.23 -22.97
CA SER A 37 3.76 -7.50 -22.87
C SER A 37 3.44 -8.99 -22.76
N ARG A 38 4.31 -9.86 -23.29
CA ARG A 38 4.15 -11.31 -23.33
C ARG A 38 5.38 -12.02 -22.79
N ALA A 39 5.18 -13.24 -22.30
CA ALA A 39 6.30 -14.09 -21.87
C ALA A 39 7.28 -14.41 -23.01
N ALA A 40 6.81 -14.37 -24.27
CA ALA A 40 7.63 -14.57 -25.45
C ALA A 40 8.55 -13.38 -25.75
N ASP A 41 8.26 -12.18 -25.25
CA ASP A 41 9.10 -10.99 -25.43
C ASP A 41 10.35 -11.08 -24.52
N ASP A 42 10.13 -11.38 -23.23
CA ASP A 42 11.16 -11.65 -22.22
C ASP A 42 10.52 -12.34 -20.99
N ALA A 43 10.79 -13.64 -20.84
CA ALA A 43 10.24 -14.43 -19.74
C ALA A 43 10.84 -14.06 -18.38
N ALA A 44 12.14 -13.73 -18.34
CA ALA A 44 12.82 -13.35 -17.10
C ALA A 44 12.39 -11.96 -16.64
N GLY A 45 12.41 -10.98 -17.53
CA GLY A 45 11.96 -9.61 -17.27
C GLY A 45 10.49 -9.57 -16.83
N LEU A 46 9.61 -10.33 -17.49
CA LEU A 46 8.21 -10.43 -17.09
C LEU A 46 8.01 -11.01 -15.68
N SER A 47 8.79 -12.03 -15.32
CA SER A 47 8.75 -12.64 -13.99
C SER A 47 9.15 -11.63 -12.92
N ILE A 48 10.24 -10.88 -13.14
CA ILE A 48 10.73 -9.86 -12.22
C ILE A 48 9.70 -8.71 -12.11
N ALA A 49 9.19 -8.20 -13.23
CA ALA A 49 8.20 -7.14 -13.25
C ALA A 49 6.90 -7.54 -12.51
N ASN A 50 6.45 -8.79 -12.68
CA ASN A 50 5.29 -9.30 -11.96
C ASN A 50 5.53 -9.39 -10.44
N LYS A 51 6.75 -9.78 -10.00
CA LYS A 51 7.12 -9.77 -8.58
C LYS A 51 7.12 -8.35 -8.03
N LEU A 52 7.75 -7.39 -8.72
CA LEU A 52 7.77 -5.99 -8.31
C LEU A 52 6.37 -5.40 -8.23
N ARG A 53 5.50 -5.70 -9.20
CA ARG A 53 4.10 -5.27 -9.18
C ARG A 53 3.32 -5.84 -8.01
N THR A 54 3.51 -7.12 -7.70
CA THR A 54 2.89 -7.75 -6.54
C THR A 54 3.38 -7.12 -5.25
N GLN A 55 4.69 -6.90 -5.14
CA GLN A 55 5.31 -6.22 -4.02
C GLN A 55 4.78 -4.78 -3.85
N SER A 56 4.69 -4.00 -4.94
CA SER A 56 4.13 -2.64 -4.90
C SER A 56 2.69 -2.63 -4.39
N ARG A 57 1.86 -3.59 -4.80
CA ARG A 57 0.47 -3.72 -4.32
C ARG A 57 0.41 -4.10 -2.84
N SER A 58 1.26 -5.04 -2.42
CA SER A 58 1.36 -5.47 -1.02
C SER A 58 1.80 -4.31 -0.13
N LEU A 59 2.83 -3.54 -0.52
CA LEU A 59 3.29 -2.37 0.20
C LEU A 59 2.24 -1.24 0.24
N THR A 60 1.46 -1.07 -0.83
CA THR A 60 0.35 -0.10 -0.85
C THR A 60 -0.74 -0.50 0.16
N GLN A 61 -1.08 -1.80 0.23
CA GLN A 61 -2.03 -2.30 1.23
C GLN A 61 -1.46 -2.16 2.65
N ALA A 62 -0.17 -2.45 2.84
CA ALA A 62 0.51 -2.28 4.13
C ALA A 62 0.48 -0.81 4.61
N ALA A 63 0.66 0.15 3.70
CA ALA A 63 0.52 1.58 4.02
C ALA A 63 -0.92 1.92 4.45
N SER A 64 -1.93 1.38 3.76
CA SER A 64 -3.34 1.55 4.14
C SER A 64 -3.65 0.94 5.51
N ASN A 65 -3.10 -0.25 5.81
CA ASN A 65 -3.24 -0.88 7.12
C ASN A 65 -2.61 -0.03 8.24
N ALA A 66 -1.44 0.57 7.98
CA ALA A 66 -0.79 1.47 8.93
C ALA A 66 -1.60 2.76 9.16
N GLU A 67 -2.19 3.35 8.11
CA GLU A 67 -3.09 4.50 8.22
C GLU A 67 -4.36 4.16 9.03
N GLN A 68 -4.95 2.98 8.82
CA GLN A 68 -6.07 2.50 9.62
C GLN A 68 -5.66 2.27 11.09
N GLY A 69 -4.45 1.72 11.31
CA GLY A 69 -3.88 1.56 12.64
C GLY A 69 -3.74 2.90 13.36
N ASN A 70 -3.29 3.93 12.66
CA ASN A 70 -3.16 5.27 13.23
C ASN A 70 -4.54 5.85 13.61
N ALA A 71 -5.55 5.68 12.76
CA ALA A 71 -6.93 6.10 13.08
C ALA A 71 -7.48 5.36 14.32
N MET A 72 -7.19 4.07 14.46
CA MET A 72 -7.57 3.27 15.62
C MET A 72 -6.88 3.78 16.91
N LEU A 73 -5.60 4.12 16.84
CA LEU A 73 -4.86 4.70 17.96
C LEU A 73 -5.37 6.10 18.34
N GLN A 74 -5.83 6.91 17.40
CA GLN A 74 -6.45 8.22 17.69
C GLN A 74 -7.77 8.06 18.46
N ILE A 75 -8.56 7.04 18.17
CA ILE A 75 -9.76 6.72 18.96
C ILE A 75 -9.36 6.31 20.37
N ALA A 76 -8.35 5.45 20.51
CA ALA A 76 -7.83 5.03 21.81
C ALA A 76 -7.31 6.22 22.63
N GLU A 77 -6.58 7.15 21.99
CA GLU A 77 -6.08 8.37 22.61
C GLU A 77 -7.22 9.25 23.14
N GLY A 78 -8.25 9.51 22.33
CA GLY A 78 -9.40 10.33 22.74
C GLY A 78 -10.17 9.72 23.93
N ALA A 79 -10.36 8.40 23.93
CA ALA A 79 -10.97 7.69 25.03
C ALA A 79 -10.10 7.71 26.30
N ALA A 80 -8.80 7.48 26.16
CA ALA A 80 -7.84 7.53 27.29
C ALA A 80 -7.78 8.92 27.93
N GLN A 81 -7.75 10.00 27.15
CA GLN A 81 -7.78 11.38 27.65
C GLN A 81 -9.09 11.69 28.39
N THR A 82 -10.20 11.11 27.97
CA THR A 82 -11.48 11.30 28.67
C THR A 82 -11.48 10.52 29.98
N ILE A 83 -10.97 9.29 30.00
CA ILE A 83 -10.78 8.49 31.23
C ILE A 83 -9.83 9.21 32.19
N GLN A 84 -8.72 9.80 31.71
CA GLN A 84 -7.80 10.58 32.51
C GLN A 84 -8.53 11.70 33.28
N ARG A 85 -9.33 12.49 32.61
CA ARG A 85 -10.09 13.58 33.24
C ARG A 85 -11.09 13.08 34.29
N ILE A 86 -11.70 11.92 34.07
CA ILE A 86 -12.58 11.28 35.04
C ILE A 86 -11.79 10.89 36.30
N ILE A 87 -10.61 10.28 36.14
CA ILE A 87 -9.78 9.87 37.27
C ILE A 87 -9.25 11.08 38.04
N GLU A 88 -8.86 12.15 37.35
CA GLU A 88 -8.50 13.43 37.98
C GLU A 88 -9.65 13.96 38.85
N ARG A 89 -10.89 13.94 38.34
CA ARG A 89 -12.07 14.32 39.11
C ARG A 89 -12.31 13.39 40.30
N GLN A 90 -12.13 12.09 40.12
CA GLN A 90 -12.23 11.13 41.23
C GLN A 90 -11.17 11.40 42.32
N LYS A 91 -9.95 11.76 41.94
CA LYS A 91 -8.90 12.15 42.87
C LYS A 91 -9.24 13.38 43.69
N GLU A 92 -9.85 14.40 43.03
CA GLU A 92 -10.38 15.58 43.74
C GLU A 92 -11.46 15.20 44.80
N LEU A 93 -12.40 14.34 44.41
CA LEU A 93 -13.46 13.87 45.29
C LEU A 93 -12.95 13.05 46.46
N ILE A 94 -11.92 12.22 46.25
CA ILE A 94 -11.23 11.47 47.30
C ILE A 94 -10.56 12.44 48.27
N THR A 95 -9.86 13.45 47.76
CA THR A 95 -9.19 14.46 48.59
C THR A 95 -10.23 15.24 49.44
N GLN A 96 -11.38 15.58 48.84
CA GLN A 96 -12.47 16.25 49.54
C GLN A 96 -13.08 15.34 50.61
N ARG A 97 -13.34 14.05 50.28
CA ARG A 97 -13.92 13.05 51.20
C ARG A 97 -13.05 12.84 52.45
N ASP A 98 -11.74 12.77 52.23
CA ASP A 98 -10.76 12.46 53.32
C ASP A 98 -10.43 13.70 54.16
N SER A 99 -11.03 14.89 53.88
CA SER A 99 -10.88 16.09 54.68
C SER A 99 -11.59 15.96 56.05
N THR A 100 -10.92 16.36 57.10
CA THR A 100 -11.38 16.27 58.52
C THR A 100 -12.67 17.04 58.83
N GLY A 101 -13.16 17.87 57.93
CA GLY A 101 -14.40 18.64 58.14
C GLY A 101 -15.69 17.94 57.63
N ASN A 102 -15.60 16.76 57.06
CA ASN A 102 -16.76 16.09 56.44
C ASN A 102 -17.50 15.19 57.44
N ASN A 103 -18.83 15.34 57.46
CA ASN A 103 -19.76 14.43 58.09
C ASN A 103 -19.85 13.10 57.29
N SER A 104 -20.17 11.98 57.95
CA SER A 104 -20.34 10.67 57.32
C SER A 104 -21.31 10.65 56.14
N THR A 105 -22.38 11.49 56.20
CA THR A 105 -23.34 11.63 55.13
C THR A 105 -22.73 12.25 53.86
N VAL A 106 -21.90 13.30 54.04
CA VAL A 106 -21.21 13.97 52.92
C VAL A 106 -20.14 13.05 52.33
N SER A 107 -19.40 12.34 53.16
CA SER A 107 -18.43 11.33 52.69
C SER A 107 -19.09 10.21 51.97
N GLY A 108 -20.30 9.80 52.32
CA GLY A 108 -21.09 8.80 51.62
C GLY A 108 -21.58 9.28 50.24
N THR A 109 -22.05 10.53 50.13
CA THR A 109 -22.45 11.08 48.81
C THR A 109 -21.28 11.24 47.87
N LEU A 110 -20.13 11.68 48.33
CA LEU A 110 -18.89 11.77 47.56
C LEU A 110 -18.42 10.38 47.09
N GLY A 111 -18.53 9.38 47.99
CA GLY A 111 -18.22 7.99 47.61
C GLY A 111 -19.14 7.42 46.53
N THR A 112 -20.43 7.82 46.53
CA THR A 112 -21.37 7.43 45.46
C THR A 112 -20.99 8.09 44.12
N GLU A 113 -20.60 9.39 44.13
CA GLU A 113 -20.12 10.09 42.93
C GLU A 113 -18.87 9.42 42.35
N ILE A 114 -17.91 9.05 43.20
CA ILE A 114 -16.69 8.30 42.77
C ILE A 114 -17.08 6.98 42.10
N ALA A 115 -18.01 6.22 42.65
CA ALA A 115 -18.48 4.96 42.09
C ALA A 115 -19.20 5.13 40.75
N THR A 116 -20.01 6.20 40.60
CA THR A 116 -20.67 6.49 39.31
C THR A 116 -19.69 6.90 38.24
N LEU A 117 -18.70 7.72 38.56
CA LEU A 117 -17.60 8.09 37.65
C LEU A 117 -16.77 6.85 37.26
N GLN A 118 -16.56 5.90 38.16
CA GLN A 118 -15.89 4.63 37.86
C GLN A 118 -16.70 3.79 36.85
N THR A 119 -18.00 3.73 37.03
CA THR A 119 -18.88 3.02 36.08
C THR A 119 -18.81 3.68 34.68
N GLU A 120 -18.75 5.01 34.63
CA GLU A 120 -18.63 5.73 33.35
C GLU A 120 -17.25 5.51 32.70
N SER A 121 -16.15 5.54 33.47
CA SER A 121 -14.82 5.24 32.92
C SER A 121 -14.71 3.80 32.40
N ALA A 122 -15.35 2.85 33.08
CA ALA A 122 -15.42 1.45 32.63
C ALA A 122 -16.27 1.32 31.35
N ARG A 123 -17.37 2.07 31.26
CA ARG A 123 -18.20 2.13 30.04
C ARG A 123 -17.42 2.68 28.86
N ILE A 124 -16.72 3.79 29.01
CA ILE A 124 -15.90 4.38 27.96
C ILE A 124 -14.81 3.41 27.50
N LEU A 125 -14.17 2.69 28.45
CA LEU A 125 -13.17 1.68 28.14
C LEU A 125 -13.74 0.52 27.31
N ALA A 126 -14.97 0.12 27.61
CA ALA A 126 -15.67 -0.99 26.92
C ALA A 126 -16.21 -0.56 25.55
N ASP A 127 -16.72 0.67 25.43
CA ASP A 127 -17.32 1.22 24.21
C ASP A 127 -16.28 1.72 23.22
N ALA A 128 -15.02 1.88 23.64
CA ALA A 128 -13.93 2.29 22.76
C ALA A 128 -13.53 1.13 21.86
N ASP A 129 -14.20 1.03 20.71
CA ASP A 129 -13.95 0.02 19.69
C ASP A 129 -13.71 0.63 18.31
N PHE A 130 -13.10 -0.15 17.45
CA PHE A 130 -12.94 0.12 16.03
C PHE A 130 -13.38 -1.12 15.25
N GLN A 131 -14.48 -1.02 14.51
CA GLN A 131 -15.07 -2.14 13.76
C GLN A 131 -15.37 -3.38 14.63
N GLY A 132 -15.74 -3.16 15.91
CA GLY A 132 -16.04 -4.23 16.85
C GLY A 132 -14.80 -4.86 17.53
N ALA A 133 -13.62 -4.32 17.30
CA ALA A 133 -12.40 -4.70 18.01
C ALA A 133 -12.02 -3.63 19.04
N SER A 134 -11.76 -4.04 20.29
CA SER A 134 -11.33 -3.11 21.34
C SER A 134 -10.02 -2.44 20.96
N VAL A 135 -9.98 -1.11 21.12
CA VAL A 135 -8.77 -0.31 20.85
C VAL A 135 -7.75 -0.40 21.99
N PHE A 136 -8.18 -0.81 23.19
CA PHE A 136 -7.31 -0.98 24.36
C PHE A 136 -6.81 -2.42 24.48
N ALA A 137 -6.08 -2.85 23.46
CA ALA A 137 -5.46 -4.18 23.40
C ALA A 137 -4.02 -4.09 22.88
N SER A 138 -3.33 -5.20 22.83
CA SER A 138 -2.10 -5.31 22.04
C SER A 138 -2.45 -5.41 20.57
N LEU A 139 -2.25 -4.32 19.83
CA LEU A 139 -2.63 -4.18 18.44
C LEU A 139 -1.45 -4.53 17.54
N THR A 140 -1.67 -5.39 16.56
CA THR A 140 -0.65 -5.81 15.60
C THR A 140 -1.08 -5.42 14.19
N PHE A 141 -0.28 -4.58 13.53
CA PHE A 141 -0.55 -4.11 12.18
C PHE A 141 0.45 -4.73 11.21
N GLN A 142 -0.05 -5.40 10.15
CA GLN A 142 0.80 -5.92 9.09
C GLN A 142 1.21 -4.77 8.16
N VAL A 143 2.50 -4.40 8.20
CA VAL A 143 3.08 -3.25 7.50
C VAL A 143 4.17 -3.63 6.50
N SER A 144 4.27 -4.91 6.12
CA SER A 144 5.24 -5.41 5.14
C SER A 144 4.63 -6.55 4.34
N ASP A 145 5.26 -6.90 3.22
CA ASP A 145 4.97 -8.10 2.43
C ASP A 145 5.61 -9.38 3.00
N GLN A 146 6.47 -9.23 4.04
CA GLN A 146 7.14 -10.35 4.70
C GLN A 146 6.45 -10.70 6.02
N THR A 147 6.22 -11.98 6.25
CA THR A 147 5.53 -12.48 7.45
C THR A 147 6.38 -12.45 8.72
N ALA A 148 7.71 -12.53 8.62
CA ALA A 148 8.58 -12.74 9.77
C ALA A 148 8.95 -11.46 10.55
N ASN A 149 9.00 -10.29 9.90
CA ASN A 149 9.38 -9.01 10.52
C ASN A 149 8.48 -7.83 10.04
N GLY A 150 7.31 -8.15 9.51
CA GLY A 150 6.46 -7.17 8.86
C GLY A 150 5.35 -6.61 9.72
N GLN A 151 5.39 -6.81 11.03
CA GLN A 151 4.35 -6.37 11.94
C GLN A 151 4.86 -5.27 12.87
N VAL A 152 4.07 -4.22 13.02
CA VAL A 152 4.21 -3.23 14.08
C VAL A 152 3.21 -3.59 15.16
N THR A 153 3.71 -3.87 16.36
CA THR A 153 2.87 -4.14 17.53
C THR A 153 2.88 -2.91 18.43
N VAL A 154 1.69 -2.40 18.73
CA VAL A 154 1.49 -1.29 19.66
C VAL A 154 0.72 -1.83 20.85
N ASN A 155 1.29 -1.69 22.05
CA ASN A 155 0.62 -2.08 23.28
C ASN A 155 -0.19 -0.90 23.81
N ALA A 156 -1.44 -0.78 23.36
CA ALA A 156 -2.42 0.20 23.83
C ALA A 156 -3.25 -0.32 25.02
N ALA A 157 -2.88 -1.47 25.59
CA ALA A 157 -3.63 -2.06 26.69
C ALA A 157 -3.73 -1.11 27.90
N LEU A 158 -4.96 -0.81 28.31
CA LEU A 158 -5.29 -0.02 29.47
C LEU A 158 -6.05 -0.89 30.48
N THR A 159 -5.44 -1.10 31.64
CA THR A 159 -6.08 -1.78 32.76
C THR A 159 -6.38 -0.76 33.83
N LEU A 160 -7.65 -0.46 34.04
CA LEU A 160 -8.06 0.51 35.08
C LEU A 160 -8.14 -0.18 36.44
N THR A 161 -7.45 0.40 37.43
CA THR A 161 -7.71 0.07 38.83
C THR A 161 -9.09 0.57 39.21
N SER A 162 -9.96 -0.33 39.70
CA SER A 162 -11.33 0.04 40.09
C SER A 162 -11.29 0.96 41.32
N LEU A 163 -11.75 2.20 41.13
CA LEU A 163 -11.90 3.18 42.19
C LEU A 163 -13.29 3.06 42.82
N THR A 164 -13.35 2.68 44.09
CA THR A 164 -14.58 2.49 44.85
C THR A 164 -14.78 3.65 45.84
N ALA A 165 -15.93 3.68 46.50
CA ALA A 165 -16.24 4.66 47.54
C ALA A 165 -15.20 4.69 48.68
N THR A 166 -14.39 3.65 48.86
CA THR A 166 -13.37 3.52 49.91
C THR A 166 -11.92 3.60 49.38
N SER A 167 -11.75 3.88 48.08
CA SER A 167 -10.42 3.98 47.48
C SER A 167 -9.63 5.16 48.03
N THR A 168 -8.30 4.99 48.09
CA THR A 168 -7.37 5.99 48.59
C THR A 168 -6.76 6.80 47.45
N LEU A 169 -6.10 7.92 47.78
CA LEU A 169 -5.35 8.73 46.81
C LEU A 169 -4.29 7.91 46.06
N ALA A 170 -3.64 6.96 46.72
CA ALA A 170 -2.66 6.07 46.11
C ALA A 170 -3.29 5.21 44.98
N ASN A 171 -4.53 4.78 45.18
CA ASN A 171 -5.25 4.02 44.11
C ASN A 171 -5.56 4.91 42.89
N ALA A 172 -5.91 6.18 43.12
CA ALA A 172 -6.12 7.15 42.06
C ALA A 172 -4.83 7.47 41.31
N ASP A 173 -3.70 7.61 42.03
CA ASP A 173 -2.39 7.80 41.43
C ASP A 173 -1.99 6.59 40.54
N THR A 174 -2.18 5.38 41.05
CA THR A 174 -1.92 4.16 40.28
C THR A 174 -2.78 4.09 39.00
N ALA A 175 -4.05 4.49 39.06
CA ALA A 175 -4.93 4.55 37.91
C ALA A 175 -4.48 5.62 36.88
N LEU A 176 -4.06 6.81 37.34
CA LEU A 176 -3.48 7.85 36.49
C LEU A 176 -2.20 7.39 35.80
N ASP A 177 -1.32 6.74 36.54
CA ASP A 177 -0.06 6.21 35.99
C ASP A 177 -0.32 5.15 34.91
N ALA A 178 -1.34 4.32 35.08
CA ALA A 178 -1.76 3.34 34.06
C ALA A 178 -2.25 4.02 32.78
N VAL A 179 -3.09 5.07 32.91
CA VAL A 179 -3.59 5.84 31.76
C VAL A 179 -2.46 6.60 31.06
N ASN A 180 -1.57 7.24 31.83
CA ASN A 180 -0.42 7.97 31.28
C ASN A 180 0.53 7.00 30.52
N SER A 181 0.75 5.80 31.05
CA SER A 181 1.55 4.78 30.38
C SER A 181 0.90 4.31 29.08
N ALA A 182 -0.42 4.12 29.07
CA ALA A 182 -1.16 3.77 27.86
C ALA A 182 -1.08 4.91 26.81
N LEU A 183 -1.27 6.16 27.22
CA LEU A 183 -1.15 7.33 26.33
C LEU A 183 0.27 7.45 25.75
N ALA A 184 1.30 7.22 26.55
CA ALA A 184 2.69 7.22 26.08
C ALA A 184 2.94 6.12 25.04
N ASN A 185 2.41 4.91 25.26
CA ASN A 185 2.52 3.80 24.32
C ASN A 185 1.74 4.07 23.04
N ILE A 186 0.54 4.65 23.13
CA ILE A 186 -0.29 5.06 21.98
C ILE A 186 0.46 6.10 21.15
N GLY A 187 0.97 7.16 21.78
CA GLY A 187 1.72 8.21 21.09
C GLY A 187 3.00 7.69 20.43
N ALA A 188 3.75 6.81 21.11
CA ALA A 188 4.89 6.14 20.53
C ALA A 188 4.48 5.28 19.32
N GLY A 189 3.38 4.55 19.43
CA GLY A 189 2.80 3.74 18.35
C GLY A 189 2.41 4.57 17.12
N GLN A 190 1.75 5.71 17.32
CA GLN A 190 1.38 6.65 16.26
C GLN A 190 2.63 7.14 15.52
N ASN A 191 3.67 7.57 16.24
CA ASN A 191 4.93 8.00 15.63
C ASN A 191 5.58 6.89 14.79
N VAL A 192 5.60 5.65 15.31
CA VAL A 192 6.15 4.50 14.58
C VAL A 192 5.35 4.23 13.31
N LEU A 193 4.02 4.27 13.39
CA LEU A 193 3.16 4.08 12.22
C LEU A 193 3.32 5.19 11.18
N ASP A 194 3.46 6.45 11.60
CA ASP A 194 3.69 7.58 10.69
C ASP A 194 5.01 7.44 9.92
N TYR A 195 6.11 7.10 10.61
CA TYR A 195 7.38 6.82 9.93
C TYR A 195 7.28 5.61 9.01
N THR A 196 6.54 4.60 9.43
CA THR A 196 6.31 3.40 8.62
C THR A 196 5.54 3.74 7.34
N VAL A 197 4.47 4.53 7.43
CA VAL A 197 3.70 5.01 6.26
C VAL A 197 4.58 5.78 5.29
N GLN A 198 5.42 6.71 5.78
CA GLN A 198 6.35 7.48 4.94
C GLN A 198 7.35 6.56 4.23
N ASN A 199 7.93 5.60 4.95
CA ASN A 199 8.86 4.63 4.38
C ASN A 199 8.17 3.75 3.32
N LEU A 200 6.98 3.24 3.61
CA LEU A 200 6.20 2.42 2.68
C LEU A 200 5.83 3.18 1.41
N LYS A 201 5.40 4.44 1.52
CA LYS A 201 5.12 5.30 0.35
C LYS A 201 6.36 5.50 -0.51
N SER A 202 7.52 5.74 0.11
CA SER A 202 8.80 5.85 -0.61
C SER A 202 9.20 4.53 -1.27
N ALA A 203 9.05 3.39 -0.57
CA ALA A 203 9.33 2.07 -1.11
C ALA A 203 8.43 1.74 -2.31
N VAL A 204 7.13 2.07 -2.25
CA VAL A 204 6.19 1.89 -3.38
C VAL A 204 6.65 2.66 -4.61
N VAL A 205 7.10 3.91 -4.46
CA VAL A 205 7.60 4.72 -5.58
C VAL A 205 8.84 4.07 -6.20
N ASN A 206 9.80 3.64 -5.37
CA ASN A 206 11.03 3.00 -5.83
C ASN A 206 10.76 1.66 -6.55
N VAL A 207 9.87 0.84 -6.01
CA VAL A 207 9.49 -0.46 -6.62
C VAL A 207 8.77 -0.23 -7.95
N ARG A 208 7.88 0.77 -8.04
CA ARG A 208 7.22 1.15 -9.30
C ARG A 208 8.20 1.69 -10.33
N ALA A 209 9.17 2.51 -9.92
CA ALA A 209 10.22 2.99 -10.80
C ALA A 209 11.07 1.83 -11.35
N ALA A 210 11.40 0.85 -10.52
CA ALA A 210 12.10 -0.36 -10.95
C ALA A 210 11.25 -1.21 -11.91
N GLU A 211 9.95 -1.37 -11.65
CA GLU A 211 9.02 -2.05 -12.57
C GLU A 211 8.96 -1.32 -13.92
N SER A 212 8.83 0.01 -13.92
CA SER A 212 8.79 0.87 -15.11
C SER A 212 10.05 0.69 -15.97
N THR A 213 11.23 0.72 -15.35
CA THR A 213 12.51 0.54 -16.05
C THR A 213 12.58 -0.79 -16.82
N ILE A 214 11.95 -1.85 -16.29
CA ILE A 214 11.95 -3.18 -16.92
C ILE A 214 10.86 -3.28 -18.00
N ARG A 215 9.69 -2.74 -17.74
CA ARG A 215 8.47 -3.06 -18.48
C ARG A 215 7.98 -1.97 -19.42
N ASP A 216 8.22 -0.70 -19.11
CA ASP A 216 7.69 0.39 -19.91
C ASP A 216 8.53 0.60 -21.19
N VAL A 217 7.86 1.01 -22.26
CA VAL A 217 8.49 1.29 -23.55
C VAL A 217 8.86 2.77 -23.65
N ASP A 218 10.05 3.05 -24.22
CA ASP A 218 10.35 4.38 -24.72
C ASP A 218 9.53 4.61 -26.01
N MET A 219 8.53 5.46 -25.90
CA MET A 219 7.60 5.75 -27.00
C MET A 219 8.31 6.39 -28.19
N ALA A 220 9.36 7.21 -27.97
CA ALA A 220 10.08 7.88 -29.05
C ALA A 220 10.92 6.88 -29.85
N GLU A 221 11.65 5.99 -29.17
CA GLU A 221 12.46 4.94 -29.80
C GLU A 221 11.57 3.93 -30.53
N GLU A 222 10.47 3.49 -29.92
CA GLU A 222 9.57 2.50 -30.54
C GLU A 222 8.81 3.10 -31.74
N MET A 223 8.42 4.39 -31.71
CA MET A 223 7.86 5.09 -32.86
C MET A 223 8.85 5.22 -34.02
N ALA A 224 10.12 5.51 -33.74
CA ALA A 224 11.16 5.50 -34.76
C ALA A 224 11.33 4.12 -35.39
N THR A 225 11.32 3.06 -34.56
CA THR A 225 11.38 1.66 -35.01
C THR A 225 10.17 1.26 -35.83
N PHE A 226 8.98 1.65 -35.39
CA PHE A 226 7.73 1.44 -36.14
C PHE A 226 7.77 2.10 -37.51
N THR A 227 8.15 3.38 -37.57
CA THR A 227 8.24 4.13 -38.81
C THR A 227 9.25 3.52 -39.77
N LYS A 228 10.44 3.15 -39.28
CA LYS A 228 11.46 2.43 -40.05
C LYS A 228 10.93 1.14 -40.66
N ASN A 229 10.28 0.29 -39.85
CA ASN A 229 9.74 -0.98 -40.32
C ASN A 229 8.60 -0.80 -41.31
N ASN A 230 7.80 0.26 -41.17
CA ASN A 230 6.73 0.58 -42.12
C ASN A 230 7.33 1.03 -43.48
N ILE A 231 8.34 1.88 -43.49
CA ILE A 231 9.06 2.28 -44.71
C ILE A 231 9.71 1.06 -45.37
N LEU A 232 10.35 0.19 -44.59
CA LEU A 232 10.96 -1.05 -45.13
C LEU A 232 9.91 -2.00 -45.75
N LYS A 233 8.71 -2.09 -45.17
CA LYS A 233 7.58 -2.84 -45.70
C LYS A 233 7.13 -2.29 -47.07
N GLU A 234 6.96 -0.97 -47.16
CA GLU A 234 6.57 -0.29 -48.41
C GLU A 234 7.64 -0.46 -49.49
N ALA A 235 8.92 -0.29 -49.11
CA ALA A 235 10.05 -0.53 -50.02
C ALA A 235 10.09 -2.00 -50.51
N ALA A 236 9.89 -2.96 -49.62
CA ALA A 236 9.85 -4.37 -50.00
C ALA A 236 8.68 -4.72 -50.92
N GLN A 237 7.50 -4.08 -50.78
CA GLN A 237 6.38 -4.20 -51.70
C GLN A 237 6.71 -3.63 -53.06
N ALA A 238 7.36 -2.47 -53.15
CA ALA A 238 7.83 -1.90 -54.40
C ALA A 238 8.85 -2.80 -55.11
N MET A 239 9.79 -3.35 -54.33
CA MET A 239 10.82 -4.29 -54.86
C MET A 239 10.17 -5.60 -55.37
N LEU A 240 9.12 -6.09 -54.71
CA LEU A 240 8.36 -7.26 -55.17
C LEU A 240 7.71 -6.99 -56.52
N GLY A 241 7.09 -5.81 -56.65
CA GLY A 241 6.50 -5.35 -57.95
C GLY A 241 7.56 -5.27 -59.06
N GLN A 242 8.73 -4.68 -58.73
CA GLN A 242 9.85 -4.57 -59.69
C GLN A 242 10.43 -5.94 -60.12
N ALA A 243 10.58 -6.85 -59.14
CA ALA A 243 11.07 -8.21 -59.41
C ALA A 243 10.10 -9.01 -60.30
N ASN A 244 8.78 -8.80 -60.14
CA ASN A 244 7.77 -9.42 -60.98
C ASN A 244 7.76 -8.82 -62.40
N GLN A 245 7.90 -7.49 -62.56
CA GLN A 245 8.01 -6.83 -63.86
C GLN A 245 9.27 -7.27 -64.64
N GLY A 246 10.41 -7.42 -63.95
CA GLY A 246 11.61 -7.91 -64.56
C GLY A 246 11.47 -9.34 -65.15
N SER A 247 10.71 -10.21 -64.50
CA SER A 247 10.44 -11.55 -65.03
C SER A 247 9.51 -11.53 -66.23
N GLN A 248 8.51 -10.61 -66.25
CA GLN A 248 7.56 -10.49 -67.36
C GLN A 248 8.22 -9.87 -68.61
N SER A 249 9.12 -8.89 -68.45
CA SER A 249 9.82 -8.28 -69.58
C SER A 249 10.73 -9.27 -70.30
N ILE A 250 11.39 -10.21 -69.56
CA ILE A 250 12.17 -11.27 -70.11
C ILE A 250 11.29 -12.28 -70.91
N LEU A 251 10.12 -12.61 -70.42
CA LEU A 251 9.13 -13.43 -71.15
C LEU A 251 8.64 -12.79 -72.44
N GLN A 252 8.50 -11.46 -72.48
CA GLN A 252 8.13 -10.72 -73.67
C GLN A 252 9.26 -10.67 -74.73
N LEU A 253 10.52 -10.68 -74.31
CA LEU A 253 11.68 -10.72 -75.19
C LEU A 253 11.94 -12.12 -75.80
N LEU A 254 11.37 -13.15 -75.23
CA LEU A 254 11.48 -14.53 -75.68
C LEU A 254 10.31 -14.96 -76.59
N ARG A 255 9.37 -14.10 -76.82
CA ARG A 255 8.23 -14.28 -77.67
C ARG A 255 8.39 -13.55 -78.99
#